data_5b0885f3141ff6f418a3237375afd1dc
#
_entry.id   5b0885f3141ff6f418a3237375afd1dc
#
_cell.length_a   1.000
_cell.length_b   1.000
_cell.length_c   1.000
_cell.angle_alpha   90.00
_cell.angle_beta   90.00
_cell.angle_gamma   90.00
#
_symmetry.space_group_name_H-M   'P 1'
#
loop_
_entity.id
_entity.type
_entity.pdbx_description
1 polymer ?
#
loop_
_entity_poly.entity_id
_entity_poly.type
_entity_poly.pdbx_seq_one_letter_code
_entity_poly.pdbx_strand_id
1 'polypeptide(L)'
;MRLVFFNTNSNHFDPKIVHIKTIPSWREEWSRVAKNFSNHEFFLAAMLPAMFLLDYENEAIQKAANVNCVELRGASAEEIAEEILALNPDVAVAASFWITPYDWLGLQDAMVAEILRERGVRTVAHSVQTQAICFDKFKTHIFLRENNFKCAAAVHVNYDLFWAERKKSEVRQNVYREFIFREISKLNFPVIIKSTTGVSSYGMEVVHTLPAVRAYLNSKKFNSDRLIEEFLEGIQFGTEIHTVKNSDGSFSPKVFPPLMYSVNQYGITSPKQSVKLGPLNLEKFKTQDLSRELERLARILQFEGIAQIDLVYHKNEWHIIEINPRLSGSSAAIALIKQKSLPQILAEFALGIYDARATDDAMKIEKNFCDENSQNSCDKNCEEISKEKFSAQISSENSRTEFPLYLNIKFPHLSEEQMRALFTLPFVKYLCQTKNDAARQFREMGFCEILFGGVFSPQELLAQLEEIKTRFPEVIEISFYETAKKMIASLM
;
A
#
# COMPACT_ATOMS: atom_id res chain seq x y z
N MET A 1 16.90 15.19 -19.94
CA MET A 1 16.45 15.66 -18.61
C MET A 1 17.17 14.87 -17.54
N ARG A 2 17.46 15.49 -16.41
CA ARG A 2 17.97 14.85 -15.19
C ARG A 2 16.80 14.55 -14.25
N LEU A 3 16.53 13.29 -14.02
CA LEU A 3 15.42 12.80 -13.22
C LEU A 3 15.99 12.25 -11.91
N VAL A 4 15.63 12.87 -10.79
CA VAL A 4 16.08 12.47 -9.46
C VAL A 4 14.92 11.83 -8.71
N PHE A 5 15.08 10.56 -8.30
CA PHE A 5 14.17 9.86 -7.42
C PHE A 5 14.79 9.82 -6.04
N PHE A 6 14.11 10.41 -5.06
CA PHE A 6 14.72 10.58 -3.75
C PHE A 6 13.92 9.87 -2.65
N ASN A 7 14.66 9.36 -1.67
CA ASN A 7 14.13 8.73 -0.47
C ASN A 7 14.87 9.31 0.73
N THR A 8 14.16 10.06 1.58
CA THR A 8 14.74 10.72 2.76
C THR A 8 14.63 9.88 4.03
N ASN A 9 14.10 8.66 3.93
CA ASN A 9 13.84 7.80 5.07
C ASN A 9 14.92 6.74 5.24
N SER A 10 15.72 6.85 6.30
CA SER A 10 16.69 5.83 6.70
C SER A 10 16.05 4.58 7.30
N ASN A 11 14.73 4.61 7.55
CA ASN A 11 13.92 3.53 8.14
C ASN A 11 14.33 3.07 9.54
N HIS A 12 15.26 3.71 10.19
CA HIS A 12 15.82 3.33 11.50
C HIS A 12 16.30 1.86 11.58
N PHE A 13 16.50 1.21 10.45
CA PHE A 13 17.11 -0.10 10.38
C PHE A 13 18.61 0.04 10.18
N ASP A 14 19.37 -0.68 10.99
CA ASP A 14 20.79 -0.81 10.73
C ASP A 14 20.98 -1.53 9.39
N PRO A 15 21.58 -0.87 8.37
CA PRO A 15 21.81 -1.48 7.07
C PRO A 15 22.73 -2.70 7.12
N LYS A 16 23.49 -2.88 8.20
CA LYS A 16 24.30 -4.08 8.44
C LYS A 16 23.45 -5.28 8.85
N ILE A 17 22.26 -5.02 9.38
CA ILE A 17 21.40 -6.04 9.97
C ILE A 17 20.21 -6.37 9.06
N VAL A 18 19.65 -5.39 8.35
CA VAL A 18 18.44 -5.59 7.54
C VAL A 18 18.71 -5.34 6.07
N HIS A 19 18.68 -6.41 5.29
CA HIS A 19 18.69 -6.35 3.85
C HIS A 19 17.35 -6.85 3.31
N ILE A 20 16.80 -6.16 2.33
CA ILE A 20 15.63 -6.63 1.59
C ILE A 20 16.11 -7.08 0.22
N LYS A 21 15.84 -8.35 -0.09
CA LYS A 21 16.05 -8.92 -1.41
C LYS A 21 14.73 -9.02 -2.14
N THR A 22 14.70 -8.55 -3.37
CA THR A 22 13.54 -8.68 -4.25
C THR A 22 13.92 -9.44 -5.52
N ILE A 23 12.94 -10.08 -6.13
CA ILE A 23 13.05 -10.67 -7.47
C ILE A 23 11.79 -10.23 -8.24
N PRO A 24 11.91 -9.46 -9.34
CA PRO A 24 13.15 -8.86 -9.84
C PRO A 24 13.81 -7.90 -8.85
N SER A 25 15.13 -7.73 -8.92
CA SER A 25 15.86 -6.78 -8.08
C SER A 25 15.58 -5.33 -8.53
N TRP A 26 15.70 -4.37 -7.59
CA TRP A 26 15.58 -2.94 -7.92
C TRP A 26 16.61 -2.49 -8.93
N ARG A 27 17.83 -3.04 -8.84
CA ARG A 27 18.89 -2.79 -9.81
C ARG A 27 18.51 -3.20 -11.22
N GLU A 28 17.90 -4.39 -11.39
CA GLU A 28 17.45 -4.88 -12.70
C GLU A 28 16.30 -4.01 -13.23
N GLU A 29 15.33 -3.68 -12.41
CA GLU A 29 14.20 -2.84 -12.79
C GLU A 29 14.63 -1.44 -13.21
N TRP A 30 15.47 -0.75 -12.42
CA TRP A 30 15.99 0.56 -12.77
C TRP A 30 16.88 0.54 -14.01
N SER A 31 17.70 -0.50 -14.17
CA SER A 31 18.53 -0.67 -15.39
C SER A 31 17.66 -0.80 -16.64
N ARG A 32 16.53 -1.52 -16.56
CA ARG A 32 15.55 -1.64 -17.64
C ARG A 32 14.89 -0.30 -17.95
N VAL A 33 14.47 0.42 -16.94
CA VAL A 33 13.85 1.76 -17.08
C VAL A 33 14.84 2.74 -17.73
N ALA A 34 16.06 2.83 -17.24
CA ALA A 34 17.08 3.71 -17.80
C ALA A 34 17.43 3.37 -19.27
N LYS A 35 17.38 2.07 -19.63
CA LYS A 35 17.53 1.65 -21.02
C LYS A 35 16.36 2.08 -21.90
N ASN A 36 15.13 1.95 -21.40
CA ASN A 36 13.91 2.32 -22.15
C ASN A 36 13.80 3.84 -22.38
N PHE A 37 14.35 4.63 -21.45
CA PHE A 37 14.34 6.11 -21.50
C PHE A 37 15.76 6.68 -21.65
N SER A 38 16.57 6.11 -22.54
CA SER A 38 18.01 6.38 -22.67
C SER A 38 18.40 7.83 -22.98
N ASN A 39 17.45 8.67 -23.39
CA ASN A 39 17.66 10.11 -23.61
C ASN A 39 17.62 10.95 -22.31
N HIS A 40 17.47 10.31 -21.14
CA HIS A 40 17.38 10.92 -19.85
C HIS A 40 18.45 10.38 -18.89
N GLU A 41 18.92 11.21 -17.97
CA GLU A 41 19.84 10.82 -16.91
C GLU A 41 19.02 10.48 -15.65
N PHE A 42 19.26 9.32 -15.07
CA PHE A 42 18.57 8.82 -13.89
C PHE A 42 19.48 8.91 -12.66
N PHE A 43 18.96 9.49 -11.59
CA PHE A 43 19.60 9.58 -10.29
C PHE A 43 18.68 8.99 -9.22
N LEU A 44 19.21 8.06 -8.43
CA LEU A 44 18.58 7.55 -7.22
C LEU A 44 19.31 8.14 -6.03
N ALA A 45 18.69 9.11 -5.36
CA ALA A 45 19.28 9.84 -4.25
C ALA A 45 18.59 9.40 -2.96
N ALA A 46 19.30 8.75 -2.04
CA ALA A 46 18.64 8.14 -0.90
C ALA A 46 19.46 8.16 0.38
N MET A 47 18.78 8.33 1.51
CA MET A 47 19.32 7.99 2.82
C MET A 47 19.36 6.47 2.95
N LEU A 48 20.49 5.94 3.36
CA LEU A 48 20.67 4.48 3.44
C LEU A 48 19.93 3.89 4.67
N PRO A 49 19.43 2.66 4.54
CA PRO A 49 19.63 1.66 3.47
C PRO A 49 18.73 1.79 2.24
N ALA A 50 17.91 2.85 2.11
CA ALA A 50 17.09 3.14 0.92
C ALA A 50 16.21 1.97 0.46
N MET A 51 15.62 1.24 1.40
CA MET A 51 14.79 0.07 1.12
C MET A 51 13.68 0.40 0.12
N PHE A 52 13.44 -0.51 -0.85
CA PHE A 52 12.44 -0.36 -1.91
C PHE A 52 12.72 0.76 -2.94
N LEU A 53 13.94 1.29 -2.98
CA LEU A 53 14.43 2.14 -4.05
C LEU A 53 15.73 1.61 -4.66
N LEU A 54 16.61 1.10 -3.79
CA LEU A 54 17.94 0.58 -4.14
C LEU A 54 18.12 -0.83 -3.57
N ASP A 55 18.96 -1.63 -4.24
CA ASP A 55 19.52 -2.83 -3.62
C ASP A 55 20.78 -2.45 -2.83
N TYR A 56 20.84 -2.87 -1.58
CA TYR A 56 21.94 -2.60 -0.68
C TYR A 56 22.45 -3.92 -0.09
N GLU A 57 23.69 -4.28 -0.42
CA GLU A 57 24.31 -5.53 0.04
C GLU A 57 25.79 -5.26 0.41
N ASN A 58 26.28 -5.96 1.43
CA ASN A 58 27.66 -5.86 1.87
C ASN A 58 28.12 -4.42 2.15
N GLU A 59 27.27 -3.65 2.81
CA GLU A 59 27.50 -2.24 3.16
C GLU A 59 27.68 -1.33 1.93
N ALA A 60 27.20 -1.73 0.75
CA ALA A 60 27.31 -0.96 -0.48
C ALA A 60 26.04 -0.97 -1.32
N ILE A 61 25.78 0.15 -2.00
CA ILE A 61 24.72 0.26 -2.99
C ILE A 61 25.09 -0.61 -4.20
N GLN A 62 24.16 -1.47 -4.61
CA GLN A 62 24.26 -2.26 -5.83
C GLN A 62 23.82 -1.39 -7.01
N LYS A 63 24.78 -0.88 -7.77
CA LYS A 63 24.52 0.07 -8.86
C LYS A 63 23.72 -0.56 -10.00
N ALA A 64 22.67 0.12 -10.41
CA ALA A 64 21.93 -0.18 -11.65
C ALA A 64 22.72 0.36 -12.86
N ALA A 65 22.62 -0.33 -13.99
CA ALA A 65 23.27 0.11 -15.23
C ALA A 65 22.61 1.41 -15.75
N ASN A 66 23.43 2.40 -16.12
CA ASN A 66 22.99 3.70 -16.64
C ASN A 66 22.16 4.52 -15.62
N VAL A 67 22.38 4.28 -14.31
CA VAL A 67 21.72 5.00 -13.22
C VAL A 67 22.77 5.48 -12.23
N ASN A 68 22.72 6.75 -11.86
CA ASN A 68 23.58 7.33 -10.85
C ASN A 68 22.95 7.12 -9.46
N CYS A 69 23.66 6.50 -8.55
CA CYS A 69 23.19 6.29 -7.17
C CYS A 69 23.96 7.24 -6.23
N VAL A 70 23.24 8.01 -5.45
CA VAL A 70 23.77 9.03 -4.56
C VAL A 70 23.26 8.78 -3.13
N GLU A 71 24.19 8.72 -2.19
CA GLU A 71 23.84 8.69 -0.77
C GLU A 71 23.55 10.10 -0.27
N LEU A 72 22.36 10.31 0.30
CA LEU A 72 21.99 11.53 1.01
C LEU A 72 22.42 11.43 2.47
N ARG A 73 22.98 12.50 3.02
CA ARG A 73 23.54 12.57 4.38
C ARG A 73 23.05 13.76 5.18
N GLY A 74 22.32 14.67 4.55
CA GLY A 74 21.78 15.87 5.20
C GLY A 74 20.95 15.53 6.43
N ALA A 75 21.11 16.32 7.49
CA ALA A 75 20.39 16.15 8.74
C ALA A 75 19.07 16.93 8.79
N SER A 76 18.87 17.86 7.85
CA SER A 76 17.66 18.67 7.73
C SER A 76 17.10 18.58 6.30
N ALA A 77 15.84 19.00 6.13
CA ALA A 77 15.24 19.07 4.80
C ALA A 77 16.00 20.02 3.86
N GLU A 78 16.52 21.11 4.39
CA GLU A 78 17.32 22.10 3.67
C GLU A 78 18.64 21.48 3.17
N GLU A 79 19.38 20.78 4.04
CA GLU A 79 20.63 20.13 3.67
C GLU A 79 20.39 19.04 2.61
N ILE A 80 19.36 18.23 2.76
CA ILE A 80 18.98 17.19 1.79
C ILE A 80 18.59 17.83 0.45
N ALA A 81 17.82 18.92 0.47
CA ALA A 81 17.44 19.63 -0.74
C ALA A 81 18.67 20.21 -1.47
N GLU A 82 19.65 20.78 -0.76
CA GLU A 82 20.90 21.27 -1.35
C GLU A 82 21.72 20.12 -1.97
N GLU A 83 21.79 18.95 -1.32
CA GLU A 83 22.44 17.77 -1.90
C GLU A 83 21.76 17.33 -3.21
N ILE A 84 20.42 17.38 -3.28
CA ILE A 84 19.67 17.06 -4.49
C ILE A 84 19.87 18.14 -5.55
N LEU A 85 19.85 19.44 -5.18
CA LEU A 85 20.08 20.56 -6.10
C LEU A 85 21.47 20.50 -6.74
N ALA A 86 22.48 20.01 -6.02
CA ALA A 86 23.82 19.82 -6.56
C ALA A 86 23.87 18.81 -7.74
N LEU A 87 22.86 17.98 -7.89
CA LEU A 87 22.70 17.07 -9.03
C LEU A 87 22.11 17.78 -10.28
N ASN A 88 21.73 19.04 -10.16
CA ASN A 88 21.07 19.86 -11.19
C ASN A 88 19.83 19.16 -11.79
N PRO A 89 18.81 18.80 -10.97
CA PRO A 89 17.63 18.08 -11.42
C PRO A 89 16.71 18.95 -12.28
N ASP A 90 16.19 18.40 -13.37
CA ASP A 90 15.03 18.97 -14.07
C ASP A 90 13.73 18.57 -13.33
N VAL A 91 13.72 17.36 -12.78
CA VAL A 91 12.58 16.81 -12.05
C VAL A 91 13.05 16.00 -10.85
N ALA A 92 12.36 16.14 -9.73
CA ALA A 92 12.57 15.33 -8.54
C ALA A 92 11.26 14.63 -8.11
N VAL A 93 11.33 13.33 -7.82
CA VAL A 93 10.18 12.48 -7.43
C VAL A 93 10.43 11.92 -6.04
N ALA A 94 9.51 12.14 -5.10
CA ALA A 94 9.55 11.50 -3.81
C ALA A 94 9.20 10.01 -3.95
N ALA A 95 10.09 9.14 -3.53
CA ALA A 95 9.99 7.70 -3.71
C ALA A 95 10.13 6.89 -2.42
N SER A 96 9.88 7.51 -1.26
CA SER A 96 9.89 6.81 0.01
C SER A 96 8.75 5.81 0.08
N PHE A 97 9.12 4.55 0.29
CA PHE A 97 8.16 3.45 0.30
C PHE A 97 7.59 3.19 1.69
N TRP A 98 8.45 2.99 2.67
CA TRP A 98 8.05 2.55 3.99
C TRP A 98 8.71 3.39 5.08
N ILE A 99 7.89 4.11 5.81
CA ILE A 99 8.32 5.06 6.84
C ILE A 99 8.04 4.51 8.24
N THR A 100 8.65 3.37 8.57
CA THR A 100 8.58 2.79 9.90
C THR A 100 9.69 3.35 10.78
N PRO A 101 9.49 3.59 12.07
CA PRO A 101 8.26 3.34 12.83
C PRO A 101 7.29 4.53 12.91
N TYR A 102 7.55 5.63 12.21
CA TYR A 102 6.82 6.89 12.40
C TYR A 102 6.24 7.43 11.10
N ASP A 103 4.93 7.57 11.01
CA ASP A 103 4.24 8.14 9.84
C ASP A 103 4.64 9.58 9.54
N TRP A 104 4.98 10.37 10.56
CA TRP A 104 5.38 11.77 10.40
C TRP A 104 6.71 11.96 9.63
N LEU A 105 7.50 10.89 9.44
CA LEU A 105 8.70 10.97 8.60
C LEU A 105 8.38 11.31 7.13
N GLY A 106 7.16 11.05 6.66
CA GLY A 106 6.71 11.49 5.33
C GLY A 106 6.72 13.01 5.14
N LEU A 107 6.71 13.79 6.24
CA LEU A 107 6.88 15.24 6.19
C LEU A 107 8.25 15.65 5.63
N GLN A 108 9.30 14.86 5.86
CA GLN A 108 10.64 15.20 5.36
C GLN A 108 10.69 15.18 3.84
N ASP A 109 10.13 14.15 3.18
CA ASP A 109 9.98 14.14 1.72
C ASP A 109 9.23 15.36 1.19
N ALA A 110 8.13 15.72 1.85
CA ALA A 110 7.31 16.86 1.47
C ALA A 110 8.03 18.20 1.63
N MET A 111 8.75 18.39 2.74
CA MET A 111 9.53 19.60 3.00
C MET A 111 10.68 19.75 1.99
N VAL A 112 11.42 18.67 1.72
CA VAL A 112 12.45 18.65 0.68
C VAL A 112 11.85 19.02 -0.68
N ALA A 113 10.72 18.43 -1.05
CA ALA A 113 10.05 18.74 -2.31
C ALA A 113 9.57 20.21 -2.38
N GLU A 114 9.12 20.80 -1.27
CA GLU A 114 8.73 22.20 -1.20
C GLU A 114 9.93 23.12 -1.48
N ILE A 115 11.08 22.90 -0.83
CA ILE A 115 12.31 23.65 -1.06
C ILE A 115 12.79 23.52 -2.52
N LEU A 116 12.74 22.31 -3.09
CA LEU A 116 13.09 22.08 -4.50
C LEU A 116 12.16 22.87 -5.44
N ARG A 117 10.85 22.94 -5.16
CA ARG A 117 9.89 23.75 -5.95
C ARG A 117 10.21 25.25 -5.87
N GLU A 118 10.55 25.75 -4.69
CA GLU A 118 10.93 27.16 -4.50
C GLU A 118 12.21 27.52 -5.29
N ARG A 119 13.09 26.55 -5.52
CA ARG A 119 14.28 26.68 -6.34
C ARG A 119 14.05 26.39 -7.83
N GLY A 120 12.78 26.21 -8.24
CA GLY A 120 12.40 26.05 -9.66
C GLY A 120 12.47 24.61 -10.20
N VAL A 121 12.73 23.62 -9.36
CA VAL A 121 12.73 22.21 -9.77
C VAL A 121 11.28 21.71 -9.82
N ARG A 122 10.88 21.07 -10.92
CA ARG A 122 9.61 20.38 -10.98
C ARG A 122 9.63 19.15 -10.06
N THR A 123 8.64 19.01 -9.19
CA THR A 123 8.59 17.86 -8.27
C THR A 123 7.30 17.08 -8.43
N VAL A 124 7.36 15.77 -8.12
CA VAL A 124 6.21 14.91 -7.91
C VAL A 124 6.28 14.41 -6.46
N ALA A 125 5.50 15.05 -5.60
CA ALA A 125 5.44 14.74 -4.18
C ALA A 125 4.19 15.37 -3.57
N HIS A 126 3.62 14.75 -2.54
CA HIS A 126 2.55 15.33 -1.77
C HIS A 126 3.01 16.60 -1.03
N SER A 127 2.08 17.51 -0.77
CA SER A 127 2.39 18.75 -0.03
C SER A 127 2.64 18.44 1.46
N VAL A 128 3.33 19.36 2.13
CA VAL A 128 3.51 19.33 3.60
C VAL A 128 2.15 19.32 4.31
N GLN A 129 1.17 20.09 3.82
CA GLN A 129 -0.16 20.12 4.39
C GLN A 129 -0.86 18.75 4.30
N THR A 130 -0.78 18.10 3.15
CA THR A 130 -1.34 16.74 2.94
C THR A 130 -0.71 15.74 3.90
N GLN A 131 0.61 15.73 4.00
CA GLN A 131 1.33 14.87 4.93
C GLN A 131 0.95 15.15 6.38
N ALA A 132 0.86 16.44 6.79
CA ALA A 132 0.53 16.85 8.14
C ALA A 132 -0.91 16.47 8.56
N ILE A 133 -1.84 16.39 7.62
CA ILE A 133 -3.20 15.87 7.87
C ILE A 133 -3.17 14.34 8.01
N CYS A 134 -2.46 13.64 7.11
CA CYS A 134 -2.59 12.20 6.96
C CYS A 134 -1.77 11.39 7.97
N PHE A 135 -0.61 11.88 8.46
CA PHE A 135 0.18 11.12 9.42
C PHE A 135 -0.47 11.04 10.82
N ASP A 136 -1.31 12.00 11.17
CA ASP A 136 -2.03 12.05 12.44
C ASP A 136 -3.47 11.55 12.25
N LYS A 137 -3.77 10.37 12.81
CA LYS A 137 -5.08 9.73 12.67
C LYS A 137 -6.23 10.58 13.22
N PHE A 138 -5.97 11.43 14.23
CA PHE A 138 -6.99 12.34 14.72
C PHE A 138 -7.24 13.50 13.76
N LYS A 139 -6.19 14.09 13.17
CA LYS A 139 -6.35 15.12 12.15
C LYS A 139 -7.03 14.57 10.89
N THR A 140 -6.63 13.37 10.47
CA THR A 140 -7.31 12.64 9.37
C THR A 140 -8.80 12.47 9.68
N HIS A 141 -9.15 12.04 10.88
CA HIS A 141 -10.54 11.84 11.29
C HIS A 141 -11.35 13.15 11.25
N ILE A 142 -10.81 14.26 11.78
CA ILE A 142 -11.45 15.57 11.69
C ILE A 142 -11.66 15.97 10.23
N PHE A 143 -10.60 15.88 9.42
CA PHE A 143 -10.67 16.21 7.99
C PHE A 143 -11.74 15.40 7.25
N LEU A 144 -11.82 14.10 7.48
CA LEU A 144 -12.83 13.23 6.86
C LEU A 144 -14.25 13.66 7.25
N ARG A 145 -14.49 13.95 8.52
CA ARG A 145 -15.81 14.39 9.00
C ARG A 145 -16.21 15.77 8.45
N GLU A 146 -15.31 16.74 8.47
CA GLU A 146 -15.57 18.10 7.97
C GLU A 146 -15.87 18.10 6.47
N ASN A 147 -15.29 17.15 5.72
CA ASN A 147 -15.52 17.00 4.30
C ASN A 147 -16.58 15.93 3.96
N ASN A 148 -17.36 15.46 4.92
CA ASN A 148 -18.46 14.49 4.75
C ASN A 148 -18.01 13.16 4.11
N PHE A 149 -16.80 12.67 4.44
CA PHE A 149 -16.39 11.32 4.15
C PHE A 149 -16.81 10.37 5.27
N LYS A 150 -17.17 9.14 4.91
CA LYS A 150 -17.54 8.12 5.90
C LYS A 150 -16.30 7.59 6.60
N CYS A 151 -16.29 7.70 7.92
CA CYS A 151 -15.31 7.12 8.83
C CYS A 151 -16.03 6.67 10.12
N ALA A 152 -15.35 5.91 10.98
CA ALA A 152 -15.90 5.49 12.26
C ALA A 152 -16.13 6.70 13.19
N ALA A 153 -17.12 6.63 14.08
CA ALA A 153 -17.23 7.60 15.17
C ALA A 153 -16.05 7.42 16.14
N ALA A 154 -15.48 8.52 16.63
CA ALA A 154 -14.26 8.47 17.41
C ALA A 154 -14.20 9.54 18.51
N VAL A 155 -13.40 9.23 19.55
CA VAL A 155 -13.04 10.14 20.64
C VAL A 155 -11.52 10.24 20.72
N HIS A 156 -11.00 11.44 20.65
CA HIS A 156 -9.58 11.72 20.90
C HIS A 156 -9.32 11.85 22.41
N VAL A 157 -8.28 11.16 22.88
CA VAL A 157 -7.82 11.22 24.26
C VAL A 157 -6.44 11.84 24.29
N ASN A 158 -6.36 13.10 24.74
CA ASN A 158 -5.09 13.78 24.97
C ASN A 158 -4.43 13.25 26.24
N TYR A 159 -3.20 12.76 26.11
CA TYR A 159 -2.46 12.12 27.18
C TYR A 159 -2.16 13.07 28.35
N ASP A 160 -1.71 14.28 28.05
CA ASP A 160 -1.30 15.24 29.08
C ASP A 160 -2.48 15.76 29.88
N LEU A 161 -3.62 16.03 29.23
CA LEU A 161 -4.84 16.42 29.88
C LEU A 161 -5.45 15.28 30.72
N PHE A 162 -5.37 14.06 30.25
CA PHE A 162 -5.88 12.88 30.95
C PHE A 162 -5.13 12.61 32.25
N TRP A 163 -3.85 13.00 32.35
CA TRP A 163 -2.99 12.84 33.51
C TRP A 163 -2.61 14.18 34.18
N ALA A 164 -3.39 15.24 33.93
CA ALA A 164 -3.06 16.59 34.40
C ALA A 164 -2.83 16.67 35.93
N GLU A 165 -3.59 15.93 36.72
CA GLU A 165 -3.43 15.90 38.18
C GLU A 165 -2.11 15.28 38.67
N ARG A 166 -1.45 14.48 37.84
CA ARG A 166 -0.11 13.92 38.13
C ARG A 166 1.03 14.90 37.86
N LYS A 167 0.76 15.92 37.04
CA LYS A 167 1.77 16.90 36.60
C LYS A 167 1.61 18.25 37.24
N LYS A 168 0.41 18.56 37.75
CA LYS A 168 0.04 19.87 38.31
C LYS A 168 -0.67 19.68 39.64
N SER A 169 -0.04 20.14 40.74
CA SER A 169 -0.56 20.00 42.08
C SER A 169 -1.88 20.75 42.32
N GLU A 170 -2.17 21.76 41.48
CA GLU A 170 -3.38 22.55 41.52
C GLU A 170 -4.63 21.83 41.03
N VAL A 171 -4.43 20.77 40.24
CA VAL A 171 -5.53 19.97 39.65
C VAL A 171 -6.00 18.94 40.69
N ARG A 172 -7.03 19.29 41.46
CA ARG A 172 -7.63 18.39 42.47
C ARG A 172 -8.60 17.37 41.84
N GLN A 173 -9.32 17.78 40.78
CA GLN A 173 -10.29 16.96 40.08
C GLN A 173 -10.01 17.04 38.56
N ASN A 174 -9.89 15.90 37.90
CA ASN A 174 -9.67 15.87 36.46
C ASN A 174 -10.99 15.80 35.70
N VAL A 175 -11.60 16.95 35.46
CA VAL A 175 -12.87 17.10 34.72
C VAL A 175 -12.73 16.58 33.27
N TYR A 176 -11.53 16.75 32.66
CA TYR A 176 -11.26 16.22 31.29
C TYR A 176 -11.41 14.71 31.26
N ARG A 177 -10.91 13.99 32.27
CA ARG A 177 -11.04 12.52 32.32
C ARG A 177 -12.51 12.10 32.45
N GLU A 178 -13.30 12.77 33.22
CA GLU A 178 -14.75 12.51 33.34
C GLU A 178 -15.45 12.75 32.00
N PHE A 179 -15.15 13.88 31.36
CA PHE A 179 -15.66 14.23 30.03
C PHE A 179 -15.32 13.14 29.02
N ILE A 180 -14.05 12.69 28.93
CA ILE A 180 -13.59 11.65 28.00
C ILE A 180 -14.37 10.35 28.21
N PHE A 181 -14.53 9.88 29.43
CA PHE A 181 -15.30 8.65 29.67
C PHE A 181 -16.78 8.80 29.31
N ARG A 182 -17.35 9.99 29.49
CA ARG A 182 -18.71 10.29 29.05
C ARG A 182 -18.80 10.24 27.50
N GLU A 183 -17.84 10.81 26.78
CA GLU A 183 -17.85 10.76 25.31
C GLU A 183 -17.63 9.32 24.79
N ILE A 184 -16.69 8.57 25.36
CA ILE A 184 -16.47 7.16 24.99
C ILE A 184 -17.72 6.31 25.26
N SER A 185 -18.49 6.60 26.31
CA SER A 185 -19.72 5.84 26.61
C SER A 185 -20.83 6.02 25.57
N LYS A 186 -20.73 7.00 24.67
CA LYS A 186 -21.67 7.21 23.56
C LYS A 186 -21.32 6.40 22.32
N LEU A 187 -20.10 5.83 22.26
CA LEU A 187 -19.67 4.99 21.12
C LEU A 187 -20.33 3.61 21.19
N ASN A 188 -20.58 3.01 20.02
CA ASN A 188 -20.99 1.63 19.90
C ASN A 188 -19.79 0.70 20.12
N PHE A 189 -19.91 -0.24 21.06
CA PHE A 189 -18.89 -1.25 21.31
C PHE A 189 -19.06 -2.46 20.37
N PRO A 190 -17.94 -3.15 20.00
CA PRO A 190 -16.57 -2.93 20.43
C PRO A 190 -15.96 -1.64 19.86
N VAL A 191 -14.93 -1.14 20.52
CA VAL A 191 -14.12 0.00 20.05
C VAL A 191 -12.69 -0.45 19.81
N ILE A 192 -11.98 0.25 18.92
CA ILE A 192 -10.55 0.06 18.70
C ILE A 192 -9.78 1.26 19.23
N ILE A 193 -8.73 1.00 20.02
CA ILE A 193 -7.83 2.02 20.56
C ILE A 193 -6.56 2.05 19.69
N LYS A 194 -6.22 3.22 19.17
CA LYS A 194 -5.08 3.46 18.30
C LYS A 194 -4.20 4.59 18.84
N SER A 195 -2.89 4.54 18.61
CA SER A 195 -2.06 5.75 18.71
C SER A 195 -2.48 6.73 17.60
N THR A 196 -2.46 8.03 17.88
CA THR A 196 -2.73 9.06 16.86
C THR A 196 -1.65 9.09 15.79
N THR A 197 -0.42 8.71 16.13
CA THR A 197 0.71 8.53 15.22
C THR A 197 1.24 7.11 15.32
N GLY A 198 1.65 6.52 14.21
CA GLY A 198 2.19 5.16 14.17
C GLY A 198 1.68 4.35 13.00
N VAL A 199 2.50 3.40 12.55
CA VAL A 199 2.28 2.58 11.35
C VAL A 199 2.01 1.12 11.68
N SER A 200 1.51 0.38 10.70
CA SER A 200 1.49 -1.08 10.68
C SER A 200 0.67 -1.74 11.81
N SER A 201 -0.40 -1.11 12.24
CA SER A 201 -1.31 -1.62 13.29
C SER A 201 -0.63 -1.91 14.65
N TYR A 202 0.56 -1.35 14.89
CA TYR A 202 1.24 -1.53 16.17
C TYR A 202 0.48 -0.85 17.33
N GLY A 203 0.31 -1.61 18.43
CA GLY A 203 -0.32 -1.11 19.64
C GLY A 203 -1.82 -0.84 19.53
N MET A 204 -2.47 -1.30 18.46
CA MET A 204 -3.94 -1.28 18.37
C MET A 204 -4.54 -2.38 19.24
N GLU A 205 -5.65 -2.07 19.89
CA GLU A 205 -6.36 -3.02 20.74
C GLU A 205 -7.88 -2.87 20.59
N VAL A 206 -8.57 -3.97 20.26
CA VAL A 206 -10.04 -4.02 20.21
C VAL A 206 -10.56 -4.29 21.61
N VAL A 207 -11.46 -3.44 22.07
CA VAL A 207 -11.97 -3.44 23.44
C VAL A 207 -13.50 -3.47 23.44
N HIS A 208 -14.07 -4.43 24.16
CA HIS A 208 -15.51 -4.75 24.09
C HIS A 208 -16.37 -4.01 25.11
N THR A 209 -15.80 -3.38 26.12
CA THR A 209 -16.55 -2.73 27.18
C THR A 209 -15.90 -1.46 27.70
N LEU A 210 -16.70 -0.52 28.21
CA LEU A 210 -16.19 0.70 28.82
C LEU A 210 -15.27 0.45 30.03
N PRO A 211 -15.54 -0.53 30.95
CA PRO A 211 -14.59 -0.88 32.00
C PRO A 211 -13.22 -1.31 31.48
N ALA A 212 -13.18 -2.04 30.37
CA ALA A 212 -11.90 -2.45 29.75
C ALA A 212 -11.16 -1.26 29.12
N VAL A 213 -11.87 -0.28 28.51
CA VAL A 213 -11.27 0.98 28.07
C VAL A 213 -10.69 1.75 29.27
N ARG A 214 -11.42 1.81 30.40
CA ARG A 214 -10.91 2.43 31.64
C ARG A 214 -9.62 1.75 32.12
N ALA A 215 -9.57 0.42 32.10
CA ALA A 215 -8.38 -0.35 32.47
C ALA A 215 -7.20 -0.05 31.53
N TYR A 216 -7.43 0.00 30.21
CA TYR A 216 -6.42 0.37 29.22
C TYR A 216 -5.84 1.76 29.49
N LEU A 217 -6.71 2.79 29.61
CA LEU A 217 -6.28 4.18 29.83
C LEU A 217 -5.60 4.39 31.20
N ASN A 218 -5.78 3.48 32.15
CA ASN A 218 -5.06 3.49 33.44
C ASN A 218 -3.79 2.64 33.43
N SER A 219 -3.47 1.96 32.33
CA SER A 219 -2.30 1.09 32.21
C SER A 219 -1.09 1.82 31.63
N LYS A 220 0.09 1.14 31.66
CA LYS A 220 1.31 1.62 31.02
C LYS A 220 1.22 1.64 29.48
N LYS A 221 0.21 1.00 28.88
CA LYS A 221 -0.02 1.02 27.42
C LYS A 221 -0.44 2.41 26.95
N PHE A 222 -1.09 3.18 27.81
CA PHE A 222 -1.47 4.58 27.53
C PHE A 222 -0.28 5.49 27.85
N ASN A 223 0.54 5.77 26.88
CA ASN A 223 1.79 6.54 26.99
C ASN A 223 1.90 7.71 26.02
N SER A 224 0.89 7.93 25.19
CA SER A 224 0.75 9.04 24.24
C SER A 224 -0.73 9.18 23.87
N ASP A 225 -1.08 10.23 23.13
CA ASP A 225 -2.44 10.45 22.64
C ASP A 225 -3.03 9.22 21.96
N ARG A 226 -4.32 9.01 22.14
CA ARG A 226 -5.08 7.91 21.56
C ARG A 226 -6.31 8.40 20.81
N LEU A 227 -6.63 7.71 19.73
CA LEU A 227 -7.91 7.77 19.06
C LEU A 227 -8.68 6.48 19.41
N ILE A 228 -9.86 6.62 19.99
CA ILE A 228 -10.76 5.52 20.33
C ILE A 228 -11.92 5.59 19.36
N GLU A 229 -12.01 4.60 18.47
CA GLU A 229 -13.00 4.56 17.39
C GLU A 229 -13.95 3.39 17.56
N GLU A 230 -15.18 3.52 17.10
CA GLU A 230 -16.06 2.35 16.90
C GLU A 230 -15.38 1.35 15.99
N PHE A 231 -15.35 0.08 16.39
CA PHE A 231 -14.78 -0.97 15.56
C PHE A 231 -15.79 -1.41 14.52
N LEU A 232 -15.54 -1.05 13.27
CA LEU A 232 -16.41 -1.41 12.15
C LEU A 232 -16.09 -2.84 11.69
N GLU A 233 -16.95 -3.78 12.09
CA GLU A 233 -16.87 -5.16 11.63
C GLU A 233 -17.23 -5.24 10.15
N GLY A 234 -16.27 -5.65 9.31
CA GLY A 234 -16.45 -5.71 7.87
C GLY A 234 -15.25 -6.27 7.13
N ILE A 235 -15.36 -6.32 5.81
CA ILE A 235 -14.27 -6.76 4.95
C ILE A 235 -13.30 -5.60 4.79
N GLN A 236 -12.02 -5.84 5.08
CA GLN A 236 -10.99 -4.84 4.94
C GLN A 236 -10.39 -4.85 3.54
N PHE A 237 -10.11 -3.66 3.04
CA PHE A 237 -9.54 -3.43 1.73
C PHE A 237 -8.46 -2.36 1.78
N GLY A 238 -7.60 -2.38 0.76
CA GLY A 238 -6.72 -1.26 0.46
C GLY A 238 -6.72 -0.96 -1.02
N THR A 239 -6.55 0.30 -1.37
CA THR A 239 -6.39 0.71 -2.76
C THR A 239 -5.33 1.78 -2.90
N GLU A 240 -4.93 2.08 -4.13
CA GLU A 240 -4.08 3.22 -4.42
C GLU A 240 -4.79 4.23 -5.32
N ILE A 241 -4.42 5.47 -5.13
CA ILE A 241 -4.81 6.60 -5.97
C ILE A 241 -3.54 7.13 -6.60
N HIS A 242 -3.48 7.13 -7.93
CA HIS A 242 -2.42 7.75 -8.68
C HIS A 242 -2.93 9.09 -9.22
N THR A 243 -2.26 10.18 -8.88
CA THR A 243 -2.70 11.52 -9.25
C THR A 243 -1.60 12.26 -10.00
N VAL A 244 -1.98 12.77 -11.16
CA VAL A 244 -1.14 13.66 -11.97
C VAL A 244 -1.60 15.10 -11.74
N LYS A 245 -0.64 16.00 -11.51
CA LYS A 245 -0.87 17.45 -11.54
C LYS A 245 -0.72 17.93 -12.97
N ASN A 246 -1.76 18.52 -13.51
CA ASN A 246 -1.81 19.04 -14.87
C ASN A 246 -1.10 20.40 -14.97
N SER A 247 -0.80 20.85 -16.20
CA SER A 247 -0.15 22.14 -16.45
C SER A 247 -0.99 23.34 -16.02
N ASP A 248 -2.31 23.21 -15.94
CA ASP A 248 -3.24 24.21 -15.43
C ASP A 248 -3.35 24.24 -13.89
N GLY A 249 -2.58 23.39 -13.21
CA GLY A 249 -2.59 23.25 -11.75
C GLY A 249 -3.69 22.34 -11.22
N SER A 250 -4.59 21.83 -12.05
CA SER A 250 -5.61 20.87 -11.64
C SER A 250 -5.02 19.47 -11.36
N PHE A 251 -5.78 18.64 -10.66
CA PHE A 251 -5.38 17.27 -10.31
C PHE A 251 -6.28 16.25 -10.99
N SER A 252 -5.65 15.28 -11.64
CA SER A 252 -6.29 14.15 -12.32
C SER A 252 -6.04 12.85 -11.55
N PRO A 253 -6.86 12.52 -10.53
CA PRO A 253 -6.75 11.28 -9.80
C PRO A 253 -7.34 10.10 -10.58
N LYS A 254 -6.73 8.93 -10.44
CA LYS A 254 -7.26 7.62 -10.80
C LYS A 254 -7.21 6.71 -9.59
N VAL A 255 -8.35 6.19 -9.20
CA VAL A 255 -8.48 5.19 -8.15
C VAL A 255 -8.39 3.81 -8.79
N PHE A 256 -7.51 2.97 -8.27
CA PHE A 256 -7.43 1.56 -8.68
C PHE A 256 -8.45 0.72 -7.94
N PRO A 257 -8.94 -0.38 -8.55
CA PRO A 257 -9.84 -1.29 -7.85
C PRO A 257 -9.17 -1.87 -6.60
N PRO A 258 -9.91 -2.02 -5.48
CA PRO A 258 -9.33 -2.37 -4.20
C PRO A 258 -8.84 -3.83 -4.15
N LEU A 259 -7.84 -4.06 -3.30
CA LEU A 259 -7.37 -5.37 -2.88
C LEU A 259 -8.08 -5.74 -1.57
N MET A 260 -8.69 -6.90 -1.49
CA MET A 260 -9.25 -7.44 -0.26
C MET A 260 -8.14 -7.98 0.63
N TYR A 261 -8.20 -7.66 1.92
CA TYR A 261 -7.23 -8.07 2.93
C TYR A 261 -7.82 -9.13 3.86
N SER A 262 -7.01 -10.12 4.21
CA SER A 262 -7.36 -10.99 5.33
C SER A 262 -7.20 -10.26 6.66
N VAL A 263 -7.99 -10.66 7.64
CA VAL A 263 -7.92 -10.15 9.02
C VAL A 263 -7.53 -11.27 9.98
N ASN A 264 -6.90 -10.90 11.09
CA ASN A 264 -6.62 -11.83 12.18
C ASN A 264 -7.89 -12.13 13.00
N GLN A 265 -7.75 -12.94 14.06
CA GLN A 265 -8.87 -13.30 14.95
C GLN A 265 -9.55 -12.11 15.65
N TYR A 266 -8.94 -10.94 15.65
CA TYR A 266 -9.48 -9.70 16.21
C TYR A 266 -10.09 -8.79 15.16
N GLY A 267 -10.19 -9.24 13.89
CA GLY A 267 -10.71 -8.45 12.78
C GLY A 267 -9.77 -7.34 12.29
N ILE A 268 -8.49 -7.39 12.64
CA ILE A 268 -7.48 -6.39 12.26
C ILE A 268 -6.59 -6.96 11.16
N THR A 269 -6.35 -6.18 10.12
CA THR A 269 -5.31 -6.50 9.13
C THR A 269 -3.93 -6.19 9.70
N SER A 270 -3.04 -7.16 9.62
CA SER A 270 -1.62 -6.95 9.88
C SER A 270 -0.86 -6.95 8.56
N PRO A 271 -0.15 -5.89 8.18
CA PRO A 271 0.64 -5.87 6.94
C PRO A 271 1.66 -7.01 6.84
N LYS A 272 2.09 -7.53 7.98
CA LYS A 272 3.08 -8.62 8.08
C LYS A 272 2.48 -10.02 8.06
N GLN A 273 1.17 -10.14 8.22
CA GLN A 273 0.48 -11.43 8.37
C GLN A 273 -0.83 -11.48 7.58
N SER A 274 -0.92 -10.73 6.49
CA SER A 274 -2.12 -10.69 5.67
C SER A 274 -1.95 -11.40 4.33
N VAL A 275 -3.04 -11.97 3.85
CA VAL A 275 -3.25 -12.33 2.46
C VAL A 275 -3.98 -11.17 1.80
N LYS A 276 -3.55 -10.77 0.60
CA LYS A 276 -4.22 -9.75 -0.20
C LYS A 276 -4.65 -10.34 -1.53
N LEU A 277 -5.90 -10.17 -1.88
CA LEU A 277 -6.51 -10.68 -3.10
C LEU A 277 -7.14 -9.55 -3.91
N GLY A 278 -6.83 -9.49 -5.16
CA GLY A 278 -7.43 -8.50 -6.07
C GLY A 278 -6.55 -8.20 -7.28
N PRO A 279 -6.84 -7.13 -8.00
CA PRO A 279 -7.84 -6.08 -7.73
C PRO A 279 -9.28 -6.59 -7.91
N LEU A 280 -10.22 -6.04 -7.15
CA LEU A 280 -11.62 -6.45 -7.19
C LEU A 280 -12.51 -5.29 -7.66
N ASN A 281 -13.17 -5.47 -8.81
CA ASN A 281 -14.22 -4.57 -9.28
C ASN A 281 -15.54 -5.32 -9.32
N LEU A 282 -16.14 -5.50 -8.14
CA LEU A 282 -17.37 -6.28 -7.97
C LEU A 282 -18.53 -5.36 -7.60
N GLU A 283 -19.66 -5.51 -8.31
CA GLU A 283 -20.87 -4.72 -8.10
C GLU A 283 -21.38 -4.80 -6.64
N LYS A 284 -21.29 -5.98 -6.02
CA LYS A 284 -21.65 -6.17 -4.61
C LYS A 284 -20.93 -5.24 -3.63
N PHE A 285 -19.77 -4.73 -4.00
CA PHE A 285 -19.00 -3.78 -3.19
C PHE A 285 -19.17 -2.34 -3.64
N LYS A 286 -20.00 -2.03 -4.66
CA LYS A 286 -20.22 -0.65 -5.13
C LYS A 286 -18.90 0.10 -5.39
N THR A 287 -17.97 -0.54 -6.06
CA THR A 287 -16.60 0.00 -6.26
C THR A 287 -16.57 1.27 -7.09
N GLN A 288 -17.57 1.51 -7.95
CA GLN A 288 -17.71 2.78 -8.68
C GLN A 288 -18.02 3.95 -7.75
N ASP A 289 -18.85 3.74 -6.71
CA ASP A 289 -19.14 4.78 -5.72
C ASP A 289 -17.89 5.09 -4.90
N LEU A 290 -17.12 4.06 -4.51
CA LEU A 290 -15.83 4.22 -3.87
C LEU A 290 -14.87 5.04 -4.73
N SER A 291 -14.75 4.72 -6.02
CA SER A 291 -13.86 5.44 -6.93
C SER A 291 -14.18 6.93 -6.97
N ARG A 292 -15.46 7.31 -7.11
CA ARG A 292 -15.91 8.70 -7.11
C ARG A 292 -15.57 9.44 -5.80
N GLU A 293 -15.81 8.78 -4.67
CA GLU A 293 -15.51 9.36 -3.35
C GLU A 293 -14.01 9.54 -3.13
N LEU A 294 -13.19 8.57 -3.51
CA LEU A 294 -11.74 8.66 -3.38
C LEU A 294 -11.10 9.63 -4.38
N GLU A 295 -11.67 9.79 -5.58
CA GLU A 295 -11.25 10.86 -6.48
C GLU A 295 -11.55 12.25 -5.91
N ARG A 296 -12.71 12.42 -5.26
CA ARG A 296 -13.06 13.64 -4.54
C ARG A 296 -12.07 13.92 -3.40
N LEU A 297 -11.75 12.88 -2.62
CA LEU A 297 -10.73 12.95 -1.55
C LEU A 297 -9.38 13.43 -2.10
N ALA A 298 -8.92 12.81 -3.17
CA ALA A 298 -7.63 13.13 -3.78
C ALA A 298 -7.54 14.58 -4.28
N ARG A 299 -8.65 15.12 -4.85
CA ARG A 299 -8.70 16.51 -5.28
C ARG A 299 -8.69 17.49 -4.11
N ILE A 300 -9.42 17.20 -3.03
CA ILE A 300 -9.45 18.07 -1.82
C ILE A 300 -8.08 18.09 -1.14
N LEU A 301 -7.45 16.92 -0.98
CA LEU A 301 -6.10 16.79 -0.40
C LEU A 301 -4.98 17.17 -1.37
N GLN A 302 -5.31 17.43 -2.63
CA GLN A 302 -4.35 17.78 -3.69
C GLN A 302 -3.21 16.73 -3.77
N PHE A 303 -3.59 15.45 -3.83
CA PHE A 303 -2.58 14.40 -4.00
C PHE A 303 -1.76 14.62 -5.27
N GLU A 304 -0.47 14.37 -5.18
CA GLU A 304 0.45 14.39 -6.32
C GLU A 304 1.38 13.17 -6.25
N GLY A 305 1.27 12.26 -7.21
CA GLY A 305 1.93 10.96 -7.17
C GLY A 305 1.00 9.85 -6.67
N ILE A 306 1.51 8.98 -5.80
CA ILE A 306 0.84 7.76 -5.33
C ILE A 306 0.44 7.90 -3.86
N ALA A 307 -0.82 7.59 -3.55
CA ALA A 307 -1.34 7.50 -2.18
C ALA A 307 -2.08 6.18 -1.98
N GLN A 308 -1.89 5.54 -0.83
CA GLN A 308 -2.58 4.33 -0.44
C GLN A 308 -3.67 4.64 0.58
N ILE A 309 -4.85 4.03 0.44
CA ILE A 309 -6.01 4.21 1.31
C ILE A 309 -6.42 2.86 1.89
N ASP A 310 -6.50 2.78 3.22
CA ASP A 310 -7.07 1.64 3.92
C ASP A 310 -8.57 1.86 4.18
N LEU A 311 -9.35 0.83 3.91
CA LEU A 311 -10.80 0.88 3.84
C LEU A 311 -11.44 -0.29 4.58
N VAL A 312 -12.67 -0.10 5.05
CA VAL A 312 -13.55 -1.19 5.46
C VAL A 312 -14.91 -1.07 4.76
N TYR A 313 -15.39 -2.20 4.24
CA TYR A 313 -16.75 -2.31 3.72
C TYR A 313 -17.64 -2.88 4.82
N HIS A 314 -18.43 -2.01 5.44
CA HIS A 314 -19.27 -2.29 6.60
C HIS A 314 -20.72 -1.92 6.28
N LYS A 315 -21.69 -2.84 6.51
CA LYS A 315 -23.12 -2.61 6.28
C LYS A 315 -23.44 -2.01 4.90
N ASN A 316 -22.82 -2.55 3.84
CA ASN A 316 -22.97 -2.10 2.44
C ASN A 316 -22.48 -0.66 2.16
N GLU A 317 -21.57 -0.16 2.97
CA GLU A 317 -20.97 1.16 2.82
C GLU A 317 -19.46 1.13 3.01
N TRP A 318 -18.76 2.00 2.27
CA TRP A 318 -17.32 2.20 2.40
C TRP A 318 -17.00 3.20 3.49
N HIS A 319 -16.04 2.85 4.34
CA HIS A 319 -15.48 3.74 5.35
C HIS A 319 -13.97 3.82 5.18
N ILE A 320 -13.43 5.02 5.28
CA ILE A 320 -11.98 5.27 5.25
C ILE A 320 -11.42 5.01 6.65
N ILE A 321 -10.38 4.18 6.73
CA ILE A 321 -9.67 3.85 7.97
C ILE A 321 -8.42 4.71 8.12
N GLU A 322 -7.61 4.83 7.04
CA GLU A 322 -6.32 5.48 7.04
C GLU A 322 -5.95 5.96 5.65
N ILE A 323 -5.24 7.08 5.59
CA ILE A 323 -4.73 7.68 4.36
C ILE A 323 -3.21 7.73 4.44
N ASN A 324 -2.54 7.10 3.49
CA ASN A 324 -1.09 7.00 3.42
C ASN A 324 -0.58 7.66 2.12
N PRO A 325 -0.24 8.97 2.11
CA PRO A 325 0.22 9.67 0.91
C PRO A 325 1.67 9.30 0.57
N ARG A 326 1.88 8.06 0.17
CA ARG A 326 3.18 7.46 -0.16
C ARG A 326 3.03 6.11 -0.86
N LEU A 327 4.14 5.58 -1.35
CA LEU A 327 4.23 4.20 -1.82
C LEU A 327 3.90 3.21 -0.70
N SER A 328 3.37 2.07 -1.06
CA SER A 328 2.87 1.06 -0.11
C SER A 328 3.23 -0.38 -0.53
N GLY A 329 2.97 -1.33 0.36
CA GLY A 329 3.10 -2.76 0.07
C GLY A 329 2.10 -3.27 -0.99
N SER A 330 1.22 -2.43 -1.52
CA SER A 330 0.33 -2.76 -2.63
C SER A 330 0.83 -2.20 -3.96
N SER A 331 1.81 -1.28 -3.95
CA SER A 331 2.27 -0.58 -5.15
C SER A 331 2.82 -1.51 -6.22
N ALA A 332 3.51 -2.59 -5.83
CA ALA A 332 3.97 -3.61 -6.78
C ALA A 332 2.79 -4.33 -7.48
N ALA A 333 1.75 -4.69 -6.73
CA ALA A 333 0.55 -5.32 -7.28
C ALA A 333 -0.20 -4.38 -8.23
N ILE A 334 -0.35 -3.11 -7.84
CA ILE A 334 -1.00 -2.08 -8.68
C ILE A 334 -0.18 -1.82 -9.96
N ALA A 335 1.15 -1.80 -9.87
CA ALA A 335 2.02 -1.66 -11.05
C ALA A 335 1.80 -2.81 -12.04
N LEU A 336 1.63 -4.05 -11.57
CA LEU A 336 1.36 -5.21 -12.43
C LEU A 336 0.01 -5.12 -13.15
N ILE A 337 -1.01 -4.49 -12.57
CA ILE A 337 -2.28 -4.21 -13.26
C ILE A 337 -2.03 -3.36 -14.51
N LYS A 338 -1.08 -2.44 -14.44
CA LYS A 338 -0.64 -1.63 -15.58
C LYS A 338 0.40 -2.32 -16.46
N GLN A 339 0.73 -3.58 -16.20
CA GLN A 339 1.79 -4.35 -16.87
C GLN A 339 3.15 -3.61 -16.84
N LYS A 340 3.42 -2.87 -15.76
CA LYS A 340 4.62 -2.06 -15.54
C LYS A 340 5.29 -2.42 -14.22
N SER A 341 6.56 -2.07 -14.11
CA SER A 341 7.22 -2.07 -12.82
C SER A 341 6.98 -0.74 -12.07
N LEU A 342 7.15 -0.75 -10.76
CA LEU A 342 7.03 0.48 -9.97
C LEU A 342 8.08 1.53 -10.39
N PRO A 343 9.37 1.20 -10.63
CA PRO A 343 10.32 2.14 -11.20
C PRO A 343 9.88 2.76 -12.53
N GLN A 344 9.23 1.99 -13.39
CA GLN A 344 8.70 2.52 -14.66
C GLN A 344 7.56 3.53 -14.42
N ILE A 345 6.65 3.24 -13.50
CA ILE A 345 5.58 4.19 -13.12
C ILE A 345 6.17 5.49 -12.59
N LEU A 346 7.16 5.41 -11.69
CA LEU A 346 7.83 6.60 -11.16
C LEU A 346 8.53 7.41 -12.26
N ALA A 347 9.20 6.74 -13.20
CA ALA A 347 9.84 7.40 -14.34
C ALA A 347 8.81 8.09 -15.24
N GLU A 348 7.67 7.46 -15.52
CA GLU A 348 6.59 8.07 -16.30
C GLU A 348 5.98 9.29 -15.61
N PHE A 349 5.83 9.28 -14.28
CA PHE A 349 5.46 10.45 -13.50
C PHE A 349 6.50 11.58 -13.65
N ALA A 350 7.79 11.24 -13.53
CA ALA A 350 8.88 12.18 -13.70
C ALA A 350 8.87 12.80 -15.12
N LEU A 351 8.60 12.02 -16.14
CA LEU A 351 8.56 12.49 -17.52
C LEU A 351 7.26 13.25 -17.88
N GLY A 352 6.24 13.17 -17.03
CA GLY A 352 4.92 13.76 -17.31
C GLY A 352 4.13 13.01 -18.39
N ILE A 353 4.47 11.75 -18.64
CA ILE A 353 3.81 10.88 -19.63
C ILE A 353 2.98 9.78 -18.96
N TYR A 354 2.89 9.80 -17.63
CA TYR A 354 2.08 8.83 -16.90
C TYR A 354 0.61 9.02 -17.22
N ASP A 355 0.01 8.03 -17.86
CA ASP A 355 -1.43 7.97 -18.05
C ASP A 355 -2.04 6.91 -17.12
N ALA A 356 -2.73 7.38 -16.11
CA ALA A 356 -3.42 6.53 -15.17
C ALA A 356 -4.58 5.73 -15.82
N ARG A 357 -5.15 6.21 -16.93
CA ARG A 357 -6.33 5.62 -17.59
C ARG A 357 -5.99 4.66 -18.73
N ALA A 358 -4.78 4.70 -19.27
CA ALA A 358 -4.36 3.93 -20.45
C ALA A 358 -4.58 2.41 -20.35
N THR A 359 -4.71 1.86 -19.12
CA THR A 359 -5.00 0.43 -18.92
C THR A 359 -6.44 0.04 -19.21
N ASP A 360 -7.38 0.98 -19.03
CA ASP A 360 -8.81 0.69 -19.22
C ASP A 360 -9.12 0.42 -20.71
N ASP A 361 -8.38 1.04 -21.62
CA ASP A 361 -8.56 0.90 -23.06
C ASP A 361 -7.80 -0.31 -23.63
N ALA A 362 -6.60 -0.60 -23.15
CA ALA A 362 -5.82 -1.76 -23.57
C ALA A 362 -6.50 -3.10 -23.19
N MET A 363 -7.06 -3.18 -21.99
CA MET A 363 -7.80 -4.36 -21.52
C MET A 363 -9.13 -4.58 -22.28
N LYS A 364 -9.81 -3.49 -22.68
CA LYS A 364 -10.99 -3.58 -23.55
C LYS A 364 -10.67 -4.10 -24.93
N ILE A 365 -9.50 -3.76 -25.47
CA ILE A 365 -9.03 -4.26 -26.78
C ILE A 365 -8.73 -5.75 -26.70
N GLU A 366 -8.03 -6.24 -25.66
CA GLU A 366 -7.77 -7.68 -25.49
C GLU A 366 -9.06 -8.49 -25.27
N LYS A 367 -10.03 -7.95 -24.54
CA LYS A 367 -11.33 -8.58 -24.36
C LYS A 367 -12.08 -8.73 -25.70
N ASN A 368 -12.10 -7.67 -26.50
CA ASN A 368 -12.72 -7.71 -27.84
C ASN A 368 -12.00 -8.68 -28.79
N PHE A 369 -10.66 -8.78 -28.70
CA PHE A 369 -9.88 -9.71 -29.53
C PHE A 369 -10.11 -11.19 -29.16
N CYS A 370 -10.34 -11.47 -27.88
CA CYS A 370 -10.72 -12.82 -27.41
C CYS A 370 -12.15 -13.17 -27.82
N ASP A 371 -13.07 -12.20 -27.77
CA ASP A 371 -14.48 -12.39 -28.15
C ASP A 371 -14.64 -12.56 -29.68
N GLU A 372 -13.87 -11.84 -30.51
CA GLU A 372 -13.88 -11.97 -31.96
C GLU A 372 -13.25 -13.28 -32.47
N ASN A 373 -12.21 -13.80 -31.80
CA ASN A 373 -11.61 -15.09 -32.15
C ASN A 373 -12.47 -16.30 -31.75
N SER A 374 -13.36 -16.14 -30.76
CA SER A 374 -14.33 -17.20 -30.42
C SER A 374 -15.53 -17.27 -31.36
N GLN A 375 -15.82 -16.20 -32.13
CA GLN A 375 -16.91 -16.19 -33.11
C GLN A 375 -16.52 -16.70 -34.54
N ASN A 376 -15.23 -16.72 -34.87
CA ASN A 376 -14.78 -17.07 -36.23
C ASN A 376 -14.45 -18.56 -36.45
N SER A 377 -14.67 -19.43 -35.45
CA SER A 377 -14.38 -20.89 -35.59
C SER A 377 -15.63 -21.79 -35.62
N CYS A 378 -16.75 -21.31 -36.13
CA CYS A 378 -17.93 -22.13 -36.27
C CYS A 378 -18.20 -22.47 -37.75
N ASP A 379 -17.47 -23.45 -38.28
CA ASP A 379 -17.85 -24.11 -39.52
C ASP A 379 -18.85 -25.24 -39.23
N LYS A 380 -19.90 -25.23 -40.05
CA LYS A 380 -21.10 -26.05 -40.01
C LYS A 380 -20.78 -27.56 -40.04
N ASN A 381 -20.95 -28.26 -38.92
CA ASN A 381 -21.37 -29.66 -38.84
C ASN A 381 -21.14 -30.21 -37.41
N CYS A 382 -22.11 -30.05 -36.50
CA CYS A 382 -22.29 -30.87 -35.29
C CYS A 382 -23.45 -30.34 -34.47
N GLU A 383 -24.67 -30.80 -34.76
CA GLU A 383 -25.90 -30.32 -34.06
C GLU A 383 -26.29 -31.08 -32.80
N GLU A 384 -25.56 -32.09 -32.33
CA GLU A 384 -26.02 -32.91 -31.17
C GLU A 384 -25.04 -33.08 -30.01
N ILE A 385 -23.83 -32.50 -30.02
CA ILE A 385 -22.89 -32.56 -28.88
C ILE A 385 -22.80 -31.23 -28.11
N SER A 386 -23.60 -30.23 -28.49
CA SER A 386 -23.40 -28.85 -28.10
C SER A 386 -24.14 -28.40 -26.81
N LYS A 387 -25.14 -29.11 -26.31
CA LYS A 387 -25.94 -28.60 -25.18
C LYS A 387 -25.26 -28.72 -23.81
N GLU A 388 -24.50 -29.77 -23.55
CA GLU A 388 -23.77 -29.89 -22.27
C GLU A 388 -22.46 -29.09 -22.24
N LYS A 389 -21.77 -28.96 -23.36
CA LYS A 389 -20.60 -28.07 -23.47
C LYS A 389 -20.97 -26.58 -23.46
N PHE A 390 -22.13 -26.23 -24.04
CA PHE A 390 -22.60 -24.84 -24.06
C PHE A 390 -23.09 -24.37 -22.65
N SER A 391 -23.68 -25.24 -21.85
CA SER A 391 -24.03 -24.90 -20.46
C SER A 391 -22.77 -24.78 -19.56
N ALA A 392 -21.76 -25.58 -19.80
CA ALA A 392 -20.48 -25.47 -19.09
C ALA A 392 -19.68 -24.22 -19.51
N GLN A 393 -19.77 -23.82 -20.78
CA GLN A 393 -19.11 -22.60 -21.28
C GLN A 393 -19.80 -21.31 -20.80
N ILE A 394 -21.14 -21.28 -20.75
CA ILE A 394 -21.91 -20.14 -20.19
C ILE A 394 -21.67 -19.99 -18.67
N SER A 395 -21.49 -21.09 -17.95
CA SER A 395 -21.12 -21.02 -16.53
C SER A 395 -19.68 -20.54 -16.28
N SER A 396 -18.75 -20.73 -17.24
CA SER A 396 -17.38 -20.24 -17.15
C SER A 396 -17.21 -18.76 -17.55
N GLU A 397 -18.05 -18.24 -18.44
CA GLU A 397 -18.03 -16.83 -18.83
C GLU A 397 -18.56 -15.89 -17.73
N ASN A 398 -19.48 -16.34 -16.88
CA ASN A 398 -20.02 -15.54 -15.78
C ASN A 398 -19.06 -15.39 -14.57
N SER A 399 -17.88 -16.02 -14.57
CA SER A 399 -16.92 -15.98 -13.47
C SER A 399 -15.64 -15.16 -13.79
N ARG A 400 -15.54 -14.55 -14.98
CA ARG A 400 -14.37 -13.73 -15.33
C ARG A 400 -14.43 -12.35 -14.69
N THR A 401 -13.30 -11.93 -14.09
CA THR A 401 -13.14 -10.59 -13.53
C THR A 401 -12.72 -9.59 -14.61
N GLU A 402 -13.04 -8.31 -14.41
CA GLU A 402 -12.66 -7.22 -15.32
C GLU A 402 -11.14 -6.99 -15.36
N PHE A 403 -10.47 -7.20 -14.21
CA PHE A 403 -9.03 -7.05 -14.04
C PHE A 403 -8.37 -8.38 -13.72
N PRO A 404 -7.11 -8.58 -14.12
CA PRO A 404 -6.38 -9.79 -13.75
C PRO A 404 -6.20 -9.86 -12.23
N LEU A 405 -6.55 -11.00 -11.66
CA LEU A 405 -6.44 -11.27 -10.24
C LEU A 405 -5.00 -11.61 -9.87
N TYR A 406 -4.56 -11.05 -8.75
CA TYR A 406 -3.31 -11.38 -8.10
C TYR A 406 -3.55 -11.77 -6.66
N LEU A 407 -2.68 -12.61 -6.15
CA LEU A 407 -2.60 -12.97 -4.73
C LEU A 407 -1.23 -12.58 -4.18
N ASN A 408 -1.25 -11.76 -3.13
CA ASN A 408 -0.07 -11.47 -2.33
C ASN A 408 -0.18 -12.25 -1.02
N ILE A 409 0.76 -13.14 -0.77
CA ILE A 409 0.74 -14.05 0.38
C ILE A 409 2.09 -14.10 1.07
N LYS A 410 2.09 -14.25 2.37
CA LYS A 410 3.29 -14.38 3.17
C LYS A 410 3.84 -15.80 3.09
N PHE A 411 5.15 -15.92 3.22
CA PHE A 411 5.86 -17.19 3.29
C PHE A 411 6.96 -17.13 4.35
N PRO A 412 7.42 -18.29 4.89
CA PRO A 412 8.60 -18.32 5.73
C PRO A 412 9.85 -17.94 4.95
N HIS A 413 10.91 -17.59 5.69
CA HIS A 413 12.17 -17.19 5.09
C HIS A 413 12.79 -18.35 4.27
N LEU A 414 13.07 -18.08 2.98
CA LEU A 414 13.60 -19.05 2.01
C LEU A 414 15.09 -18.82 1.74
N SER A 415 15.78 -19.88 1.29
CA SER A 415 17.10 -19.73 0.68
C SER A 415 17.02 -19.02 -0.68
N GLU A 416 18.13 -18.49 -1.14
CA GLU A 416 18.19 -17.86 -2.48
C GLU A 416 17.87 -18.86 -3.61
N GLU A 417 18.27 -20.11 -3.45
CA GLU A 417 17.96 -21.16 -4.41
C GLU A 417 16.44 -21.44 -4.47
N GLN A 418 15.79 -21.53 -3.31
CA GLN A 418 14.34 -21.69 -3.20
C GLN A 418 13.60 -20.48 -3.81
N MET A 419 14.05 -19.25 -3.54
CA MET A 419 13.45 -18.05 -4.14
C MET A 419 13.58 -18.06 -5.67
N ARG A 420 14.76 -18.42 -6.21
CA ARG A 420 14.97 -18.55 -7.66
C ARG A 420 14.11 -19.64 -8.25
N ALA A 421 14.05 -20.81 -7.63
CA ALA A 421 13.23 -21.93 -8.09
C ALA A 421 11.73 -21.53 -8.13
N LEU A 422 11.23 -20.84 -7.11
CA LEU A 422 9.85 -20.36 -7.06
C LEU A 422 9.58 -19.33 -8.18
N PHE A 423 10.54 -18.44 -8.46
CA PHE A 423 10.41 -17.44 -9.51
C PHE A 423 10.48 -18.03 -10.94
N THR A 424 10.82 -19.31 -11.10
CA THR A 424 10.70 -19.99 -12.42
C THR A 424 9.26 -20.25 -12.84
N LEU A 425 8.29 -20.16 -11.89
CA LEU A 425 6.89 -20.27 -12.21
C LEU A 425 6.42 -19.02 -12.96
N PRO A 426 5.85 -19.13 -14.17
CA PRO A 426 5.56 -17.97 -15.03
C PRO A 426 4.52 -17.01 -14.43
N PHE A 427 3.72 -17.50 -13.52
CA PHE A 427 2.69 -16.71 -12.81
C PHE A 427 3.20 -16.05 -11.53
N VAL A 428 4.38 -16.37 -11.02
CA VAL A 428 5.03 -15.65 -9.92
C VAL A 428 5.65 -14.38 -10.48
N LYS A 429 5.20 -13.22 -9.98
CA LYS A 429 5.55 -11.91 -10.54
C LYS A 429 6.54 -11.14 -9.68
N TYR A 430 6.51 -11.36 -8.38
CA TYR A 430 7.35 -10.63 -7.43
C TYR A 430 7.57 -11.45 -6.17
N LEU A 431 8.80 -11.43 -5.69
CA LEU A 431 9.20 -11.97 -4.39
C LEU A 431 9.91 -10.87 -3.61
N CYS A 432 9.62 -10.77 -2.33
CA CYS A 432 10.30 -9.85 -1.42
C CYS A 432 10.62 -10.56 -0.12
N GLN A 433 11.88 -10.52 0.29
CA GLN A 433 12.33 -11.14 1.52
C GLN A 433 13.35 -10.27 2.23
N THR A 434 13.14 -10.07 3.54
CA THR A 434 14.22 -9.54 4.38
C THR A 434 15.31 -10.60 4.51
N LYS A 435 16.53 -10.22 4.13
CA LYS A 435 17.70 -11.06 4.28
C LYS A 435 18.32 -10.79 5.65
N ASN A 436 18.04 -11.65 6.61
CA ASN A 436 18.72 -11.57 7.90
C ASN A 436 18.85 -12.95 8.57
N ASP A 437 20.09 -13.40 8.67
CA ASP A 437 20.43 -14.64 9.36
C ASP A 437 20.59 -14.45 10.89
N ALA A 438 20.76 -13.22 11.34
CA ALA A 438 21.26 -12.94 12.68
C ALA A 438 20.17 -12.77 13.74
N ALA A 439 18.96 -12.36 13.43
CA ALA A 439 17.98 -12.03 14.46
C ALA A 439 16.63 -12.72 14.25
N ARG A 440 16.35 -13.72 15.13
CA ARG A 440 15.02 -14.33 15.27
C ARG A 440 13.90 -13.29 15.35
N GLN A 441 14.19 -12.16 15.99
CA GLN A 441 13.30 -11.02 16.14
C GLN A 441 12.92 -10.35 14.81
N PHE A 442 13.83 -10.33 13.82
CA PHE A 442 13.57 -9.79 12.49
C PHE A 442 12.90 -10.79 11.56
N ARG A 443 13.07 -12.10 11.78
CA ARG A 443 12.29 -13.13 11.05
C ARG A 443 10.81 -13.03 11.38
N GLU A 444 10.47 -12.76 12.65
CA GLU A 444 9.08 -12.53 13.08
C GLU A 444 8.54 -11.16 12.62
N MET A 445 9.41 -10.18 12.39
CA MET A 445 9.07 -8.83 11.92
C MET A 445 9.37 -8.60 10.43
N GLY A 446 10.03 -9.55 9.77
CA GLY A 446 10.49 -9.43 8.40
C GLY A 446 9.39 -9.46 7.35
N PHE A 447 9.69 -8.88 6.18
CA PHE A 447 8.89 -9.04 4.99
C PHE A 447 9.33 -10.28 4.24
N CYS A 448 8.43 -11.24 4.11
CA CYS A 448 8.60 -12.36 3.21
C CYS A 448 7.27 -12.56 2.50
N GLU A 449 7.20 -12.20 1.23
CA GLU A 449 5.96 -12.26 0.48
C GLU A 449 6.15 -12.67 -0.97
N ILE A 450 5.15 -13.37 -1.49
CA ILE A 450 5.02 -13.75 -2.88
C ILE A 450 3.84 -12.98 -3.46
N LEU A 451 4.03 -12.42 -4.66
CA LEU A 451 2.95 -11.88 -5.48
C LEU A 451 2.86 -12.72 -6.75
N PHE A 452 1.74 -13.38 -6.96
CA PHE A 452 1.49 -14.22 -8.13
C PHE A 452 0.05 -14.05 -8.65
N GLY A 453 -0.20 -14.51 -9.86
CA GLY A 453 -1.48 -14.36 -10.52
C GLY A 453 -1.35 -13.86 -11.96
N GLY A 454 -2.19 -12.88 -12.31
CA GLY A 454 -2.32 -12.38 -13.67
C GLY A 454 -3.37 -13.15 -14.47
N VAL A 455 -4.37 -13.71 -13.79
CA VAL A 455 -5.46 -14.51 -14.36
C VAL A 455 -6.82 -13.83 -14.13
N PHE A 456 -7.77 -14.07 -15.03
CA PHE A 456 -9.09 -13.44 -14.97
C PHE A 456 -10.14 -14.32 -14.28
N SER A 457 -9.77 -15.52 -13.87
CA SER A 457 -10.66 -16.49 -13.24
C SER A 457 -10.19 -16.84 -11.82
N PRO A 458 -11.08 -16.80 -10.80
CA PRO A 458 -10.77 -17.30 -9.47
C PRO A 458 -10.31 -18.77 -9.46
N GLN A 459 -10.86 -19.60 -10.35
CA GLN A 459 -10.50 -21.02 -10.50
C GLN A 459 -9.03 -21.17 -10.95
N GLU A 460 -8.59 -20.36 -11.92
CA GLU A 460 -7.20 -20.36 -12.38
C GLU A 460 -6.25 -19.89 -11.28
N LEU A 461 -6.64 -18.86 -10.51
CA LEU A 461 -5.85 -18.38 -9.38
C LEU A 461 -5.73 -19.45 -8.28
N LEU A 462 -6.81 -20.19 -8.02
CA LEU A 462 -6.78 -21.31 -7.10
C LEU A 462 -5.84 -22.42 -7.58
N ALA A 463 -5.87 -22.76 -8.87
CA ALA A 463 -4.96 -23.75 -9.44
C ALA A 463 -3.49 -23.35 -9.31
N GLN A 464 -3.16 -22.06 -9.49
CA GLN A 464 -1.80 -21.53 -9.26
C GLN A 464 -1.39 -21.65 -7.79
N LEU A 465 -2.28 -21.34 -6.86
CA LEU A 465 -2.03 -21.50 -5.41
C LEU A 465 -1.76 -22.97 -5.05
N GLU A 466 -2.55 -23.91 -5.61
CA GLU A 466 -2.39 -25.34 -5.43
C GLU A 466 -1.06 -25.84 -6.04
N GLU A 467 -0.67 -25.34 -7.21
CA GLU A 467 0.61 -25.67 -7.84
C GLU A 467 1.78 -25.23 -6.96
N ILE A 468 1.78 -24.00 -6.43
CA ILE A 468 2.83 -23.56 -5.49
C ILE A 468 2.86 -24.49 -4.28
N LYS A 469 1.70 -24.80 -3.67
CA LYS A 469 1.64 -25.63 -2.47
C LYS A 469 2.13 -27.06 -2.72
N THR A 470 1.88 -27.61 -3.91
CA THR A 470 2.30 -28.96 -4.30
C THR A 470 3.80 -29.03 -4.59
N ARG A 471 4.32 -28.08 -5.37
CA ARG A 471 5.72 -28.06 -5.77
C ARG A 471 6.65 -27.55 -4.69
N PHE A 472 6.16 -26.66 -3.83
CA PHE A 472 6.90 -26.00 -2.77
C PHE A 472 6.09 -26.03 -1.45
N PRO A 473 5.91 -27.21 -0.84
CA PRO A 473 4.99 -27.39 0.29
C PRO A 473 5.33 -26.54 1.52
N GLU A 474 6.59 -26.12 1.67
CA GLU A 474 7.06 -25.32 2.80
C GLU A 474 6.95 -23.80 2.59
N VAL A 475 6.64 -23.36 1.34
CA VAL A 475 6.68 -21.93 0.98
C VAL A 475 5.53 -21.15 1.63
N ILE A 476 4.34 -21.72 1.70
CA ILE A 476 3.18 -21.06 2.27
C ILE A 476 2.76 -21.81 3.53
N GLU A 477 2.67 -21.07 4.64
CA GLU A 477 2.13 -21.63 5.89
C GLU A 477 0.67 -22.06 5.69
N ILE A 478 0.28 -23.15 6.34
CA ILE A 478 -1.04 -23.75 6.15
C ILE A 478 -2.19 -22.78 6.48
N SER A 479 -1.99 -21.93 7.49
CA SER A 479 -2.99 -20.92 7.89
C SER A 479 -3.24 -19.88 6.80
N PHE A 480 -2.19 -19.41 6.12
CA PHE A 480 -2.30 -18.47 5.00
C PHE A 480 -2.84 -19.13 3.75
N TYR A 481 -2.45 -20.38 3.49
CA TYR A 481 -2.99 -21.16 2.39
C TYR A 481 -4.51 -21.34 2.52
N GLU A 482 -5.00 -21.79 3.68
CA GLU A 482 -6.44 -21.94 3.92
C GLU A 482 -7.20 -20.61 3.87
N THR A 483 -6.58 -19.54 4.36
CA THR A 483 -7.15 -18.19 4.27
C THR A 483 -7.27 -17.75 2.80
N ALA A 484 -6.23 -17.94 2.01
CA ALA A 484 -6.21 -17.61 0.58
C ALA A 484 -7.28 -18.41 -0.19
N LYS A 485 -7.41 -19.71 0.08
CA LYS A 485 -8.47 -20.56 -0.52
C LYS A 485 -9.86 -20.04 -0.22
N LYS A 486 -10.13 -19.68 1.03
CA LYS A 486 -11.44 -19.11 1.44
C LYS A 486 -11.71 -17.77 0.75
N MET A 487 -10.70 -16.92 0.64
CA MET A 487 -10.85 -15.63 -0.03
C MET A 487 -11.14 -15.81 -1.53
N ILE A 488 -10.40 -16.69 -2.21
CA ILE A 488 -10.63 -17.00 -3.63
C ILE A 488 -12.03 -17.61 -3.81
N ALA A 489 -12.43 -18.58 -2.97
CA ALA A 489 -13.74 -19.21 -3.02
C ALA A 489 -14.90 -18.21 -2.83
N SER A 490 -14.70 -17.11 -2.10
CA SER A 490 -15.72 -16.07 -1.93
C SER A 490 -15.99 -15.25 -3.19
N LEU A 491 -15.19 -15.45 -4.25
CA LEU A 491 -15.34 -14.82 -5.57
C LEU A 491 -16.02 -15.75 -6.59
N MET A 492 -16.09 -17.06 -6.28
CA MET A 492 -16.77 -18.08 -7.11
C MET A 492 -18.28 -18.06 -6.85
#